data_a4c8da3a200d2f5271fee8b0e29f683e
#
_entry.id   a4c8da3a200d2f5271fee8b0e29f683e
#
_cell.length_a   1.000
_cell.length_b   1.000
_cell.length_c   1.000
_cell.angle_alpha   90.00
_cell.angle_beta   90.00
_cell.angle_gamma   90.00
#
_symmetry.space_group_name_H-M   'P 1'
#
loop_
_entity.id
_entity.type
_entity.pdbx_description
1 polymer ?
#
loop_
_entity_poly.entity_id
_entity_poly.type
_entity_poly.pdbx_seq_one_letter_code
_entity_poly.pdbx_strand_id
1 'polypeptide(L)'
;SVAVFLEGYAQMIQEIRKNAGEGLREIVVVAPPPLENLGSPLPDHRESNRRMAKVRDALQGFAKENKARFVDLFGDMGGDKFEGKVSADGLTHDGLHFTQPGYRALAGRLALGLGYEFSASGPLADKLRESIIEKNRLFFHRWRPANETYLFLFRKHEQGNNAKEIPQ
;
A
#
# COMPACT_ATOMS: atom_id res chain seq x y z
N SER A 1 -14.83 -3.39 -16.82
CA SER A 1 -15.90 -2.78 -16.00
C SER A 1 -15.68 -3.08 -14.52
N VAL A 2 -16.31 -2.31 -13.62
CA VAL A 2 -16.24 -2.56 -12.16
C VAL A 2 -16.77 -3.96 -11.84
N ALA A 3 -17.78 -4.45 -12.52
CA ALA A 3 -18.31 -5.80 -12.32
C ALA A 3 -17.26 -6.89 -12.54
N VAL A 4 -16.55 -6.87 -13.66
CA VAL A 4 -15.48 -7.84 -13.94
C VAL A 4 -14.36 -7.77 -12.90
N PHE A 5 -14.02 -6.57 -12.42
CA PHE A 5 -13.07 -6.40 -11.34
C PHE A 5 -13.54 -7.06 -10.04
N LEU A 6 -14.82 -6.89 -9.66
CA LEU A 6 -15.38 -7.52 -8.47
C LEU A 6 -15.51 -9.04 -8.58
N GLU A 7 -15.79 -9.57 -9.76
CA GLU A 7 -15.78 -11.03 -10.03
C GLU A 7 -14.39 -11.62 -9.73
N GLY A 8 -13.32 -11.00 -10.25
CA GLY A 8 -11.95 -11.41 -9.94
C GLY A 8 -11.60 -11.29 -8.45
N TYR A 9 -12.09 -10.25 -7.79
CA TYR A 9 -11.92 -10.05 -6.36
C TYR A 9 -12.64 -11.14 -5.55
N ALA A 10 -13.85 -11.54 -5.96
CA ALA A 10 -14.60 -12.62 -5.33
C ALA A 10 -13.87 -13.97 -5.44
N GLN A 11 -13.36 -14.29 -6.63
CA GLN A 11 -12.56 -15.50 -6.85
C GLN A 11 -11.31 -15.52 -5.96
N MET A 12 -10.59 -14.39 -5.88
CA MET A 12 -9.41 -14.27 -5.01
C MET A 12 -9.77 -14.51 -3.53
N ILE A 13 -10.86 -13.92 -3.02
CA ILE A 13 -11.30 -14.13 -1.63
C ILE A 13 -11.69 -15.58 -1.38
N GLN A 14 -12.35 -16.23 -2.33
CA GLN A 14 -12.69 -17.65 -2.24
C GLN A 14 -11.44 -18.53 -2.14
N GLU A 15 -10.44 -18.29 -2.99
CA GLU A 15 -9.18 -19.03 -2.95
C GLU A 15 -8.40 -18.77 -1.66
N ILE A 16 -8.38 -17.53 -1.15
CA ILE A 16 -7.77 -17.21 0.14
C ILE A 16 -8.45 -18.04 1.26
N ARG A 17 -9.78 -18.03 1.33
CA ARG A 17 -10.53 -18.80 2.34
C ARG A 17 -10.29 -20.29 2.25
N LYS A 18 -10.25 -20.84 1.04
CA LYS A 18 -10.00 -22.24 0.79
C LYS A 18 -8.60 -22.69 1.23
N ASN A 19 -7.58 -21.87 0.98
CA ASN A 19 -6.18 -22.25 1.18
C ASN A 19 -5.61 -21.81 2.54
N ALA A 20 -6.17 -20.80 3.19
CA ALA A 20 -5.68 -20.33 4.49
C ALA A 20 -6.13 -21.18 5.69
N GLY A 21 -7.14 -22.02 5.52
CA GLY A 21 -7.65 -22.91 6.57
C GLY A 21 -8.12 -22.17 7.82
N GLU A 22 -8.03 -22.84 8.96
CA GLU A 22 -8.47 -22.31 10.27
C GLU A 22 -7.62 -21.14 10.79
N GLY A 23 -6.46 -20.85 10.18
CA GLY A 23 -5.60 -19.73 10.54
C GLY A 23 -6.11 -18.37 10.08
N LEU A 24 -7.06 -18.33 9.15
CA LEU A 24 -7.63 -17.09 8.65
C LEU A 24 -8.58 -16.46 9.67
N ARG A 25 -8.16 -15.35 10.27
CA ARG A 25 -8.99 -14.63 11.26
C ARG A 25 -9.94 -13.63 10.61
N GLU A 26 -9.45 -12.87 9.65
CA GLU A 26 -10.21 -11.79 9.02
C GLU A 26 -9.68 -11.50 7.62
N ILE A 27 -10.56 -11.06 6.74
CA ILE A 27 -10.21 -10.44 5.46
C ILE A 27 -10.53 -8.95 5.55
N VAL A 28 -9.57 -8.13 5.17
CA VAL A 28 -9.73 -6.68 5.10
C VAL A 28 -9.64 -6.24 3.66
N VAL A 29 -10.68 -5.57 3.18
CA VAL A 29 -10.72 -4.92 1.87
C VAL A 29 -10.40 -3.45 2.09
N VAL A 30 -9.34 -2.97 1.45
CA VAL A 30 -8.88 -1.59 1.58
C VAL A 30 -9.15 -0.84 0.29
N ALA A 31 -9.91 0.26 0.34
CA ALA A 31 -10.00 1.18 -0.78
C ALA A 31 -8.66 1.90 -0.97
N PRO A 32 -8.14 2.03 -2.20
CA PRO A 32 -6.90 2.76 -2.44
C PRO A 32 -7.05 4.23 -2.04
N PRO A 33 -5.97 4.91 -1.61
CA PRO A 33 -6.01 6.34 -1.35
C PRO A 33 -6.28 7.13 -2.64
N PRO A 34 -6.82 8.35 -2.56
CA PRO A 34 -7.00 9.20 -3.73
C PRO A 34 -5.66 9.66 -4.31
N LEU A 35 -5.66 10.03 -5.58
CA LEU A 35 -4.54 10.69 -6.23
C LEU A 35 -4.53 12.17 -5.86
N GLU A 36 -3.35 12.68 -5.50
CA GLU A 36 -3.18 14.07 -5.06
C GLU A 36 -3.09 15.03 -6.26
N ASN A 37 -3.85 16.11 -6.23
CA ASN A 37 -3.73 17.19 -7.22
C ASN A 37 -2.67 18.21 -6.79
N LEU A 38 -1.51 18.16 -7.40
CA LEU A 38 -0.39 19.04 -7.10
C LEU A 38 -0.35 20.30 -8.00
N GLY A 39 -1.18 20.32 -9.05
CA GLY A 39 -1.22 21.40 -10.03
C GLY A 39 -0.18 21.27 -11.16
N SER A 40 -0.24 22.22 -12.10
CA SER A 40 0.68 22.25 -13.25
C SER A 40 2.14 22.33 -12.78
N PRO A 41 3.10 21.61 -13.40
CA PRO A 41 2.97 20.84 -14.66
C PRO A 41 2.49 19.39 -14.50
N LEU A 42 2.10 18.96 -13.29
CA LEU A 42 1.65 17.59 -13.03
C LEU A 42 0.20 17.39 -13.51
N PRO A 43 -0.21 16.12 -13.78
CA PRO A 43 -1.55 15.82 -14.27
C PRO A 43 -2.65 16.20 -13.27
N ASP A 44 -3.81 16.60 -13.80
CA ASP A 44 -5.03 16.78 -13.03
C ASP A 44 -5.69 15.41 -12.77
N HIS A 45 -5.75 15.01 -11.52
CA HIS A 45 -6.28 13.72 -11.10
C HIS A 45 -7.77 13.73 -10.71
N ARG A 46 -8.48 14.86 -10.81
CA ARG A 46 -9.89 14.97 -10.39
C ARG A 46 -10.80 13.94 -11.06
N GLU A 47 -10.67 13.76 -12.37
CA GLU A 47 -11.48 12.76 -13.08
C GLU A 47 -11.09 11.32 -12.70
N SER A 48 -9.82 11.04 -12.48
CA SER A 48 -9.35 9.75 -11.98
C SER A 48 -9.93 9.46 -10.59
N ASN A 49 -9.92 10.45 -9.70
CA ASN A 49 -10.50 10.31 -8.37
C ASN A 49 -12.01 10.09 -8.40
N ARG A 50 -12.76 10.74 -9.32
CA ARG A 50 -14.19 10.45 -9.51
C ARG A 50 -14.44 9.01 -9.94
N ARG A 51 -13.58 8.43 -10.77
CA ARG A 51 -13.65 7.02 -11.16
C ARG A 51 -13.30 6.11 -10.00
N MET A 52 -12.28 6.46 -9.21
CA MET A 52 -11.89 5.73 -8.00
C MET A 52 -13.00 5.75 -6.94
N ALA A 53 -13.74 6.85 -6.80
CA ALA A 53 -14.91 6.92 -5.92
C ALA A 53 -15.93 5.82 -6.23
N LYS A 54 -16.22 5.57 -7.52
CA LYS A 54 -17.10 4.49 -7.94
C LYS A 54 -16.56 3.10 -7.59
N VAL A 55 -15.27 2.91 -7.72
CA VAL A 55 -14.60 1.65 -7.31
C VAL A 55 -14.65 1.48 -5.79
N ARG A 56 -14.40 2.55 -5.03
CA ARG A 56 -14.50 2.56 -3.57
C ARG A 56 -15.90 2.16 -3.10
N ASP A 57 -16.95 2.76 -3.68
CA ASP A 57 -18.33 2.44 -3.34
C ASP A 57 -18.67 0.97 -3.63
N ALA A 58 -18.19 0.47 -4.76
CA ALA A 58 -18.37 -0.93 -5.14
C ALA A 58 -17.61 -1.88 -4.20
N LEU A 59 -16.38 -1.54 -3.79
CA LEU A 59 -15.59 -2.32 -2.83
C LEU A 59 -16.23 -2.33 -1.44
N GLN A 60 -16.87 -1.23 -1.02
CA GLN A 60 -17.58 -1.17 0.26
C GLN A 60 -18.78 -2.13 0.27
N GLY A 61 -19.60 -2.12 -0.78
CA GLY A 61 -20.70 -3.07 -0.95
C GLY A 61 -20.21 -4.52 -0.98
N PHE A 62 -19.19 -4.76 -1.78
CA PHE A 62 -18.53 -6.08 -1.91
C PHE A 62 -18.00 -6.61 -0.58
N ALA A 63 -17.31 -5.78 0.21
CA ALA A 63 -16.77 -6.17 1.51
C ALA A 63 -17.91 -6.60 2.46
N LYS A 64 -19.01 -5.84 2.49
CA LYS A 64 -20.19 -6.17 3.28
C LYS A 64 -20.81 -7.52 2.88
N GLU A 65 -21.01 -7.75 1.58
CA GLU A 65 -21.57 -9.00 1.04
C GLU A 65 -20.67 -10.21 1.34
N ASN A 66 -19.36 -10.00 1.32
CA ASN A 66 -18.38 -11.04 1.59
C ASN A 66 -17.92 -11.13 3.05
N LYS A 67 -18.61 -10.48 3.99
CA LYS A 67 -18.26 -10.49 5.43
C LYS A 67 -16.78 -10.14 5.68
N ALA A 68 -16.27 -9.19 4.92
CA ALA A 68 -14.94 -8.64 5.08
C ALA A 68 -15.02 -7.26 5.76
N ARG A 69 -13.99 -6.89 6.51
CA ARG A 69 -13.84 -5.52 7.01
C ARG A 69 -13.53 -4.60 5.84
N PHE A 70 -14.08 -3.40 5.86
CA PHE A 70 -13.75 -2.38 4.88
C PHE A 70 -12.97 -1.23 5.53
N VAL A 71 -11.89 -0.80 4.89
CA VAL A 71 -11.10 0.37 5.28
C VAL A 71 -11.12 1.37 4.13
N ASP A 72 -11.66 2.56 4.38
CA ASP A 72 -11.89 3.58 3.37
C ASP A 72 -10.74 4.61 3.34
N LEU A 73 -9.57 4.24 2.83
CA LEU A 73 -8.47 5.20 2.68
C LEU A 73 -8.81 6.32 1.69
N PHE A 74 -9.68 6.04 0.71
CA PHE A 74 -10.11 7.06 -0.25
C PHE A 74 -10.87 8.19 0.45
N GLY A 75 -11.92 7.86 1.19
CA GLY A 75 -12.72 8.85 1.93
C GLY A 75 -11.93 9.53 3.03
N ASP A 76 -11.17 8.77 3.80
CA ASP A 76 -10.38 9.26 4.94
C ASP A 76 -9.26 10.24 4.55
N MET A 77 -8.84 10.22 3.28
CA MET A 77 -7.84 11.13 2.73
C MET A 77 -8.42 12.25 1.86
N GLY A 78 -9.74 12.45 1.87
CA GLY A 78 -10.40 13.58 1.21
C GLY A 78 -11.08 13.25 -0.13
N GLY A 79 -10.96 12.01 -0.61
CA GLY A 79 -11.69 11.53 -1.78
C GLY A 79 -11.36 12.30 -3.07
N ASP A 80 -12.40 12.59 -3.85
CA ASP A 80 -12.29 13.32 -5.11
C ASP A 80 -11.91 14.81 -4.94
N LYS A 81 -11.93 15.30 -3.70
CA LYS A 81 -11.54 16.68 -3.32
C LYS A 81 -10.12 16.76 -2.78
N PHE A 82 -9.36 15.67 -2.84
CA PHE A 82 -8.00 15.63 -2.32
C PHE A 82 -7.07 16.53 -3.13
N GLU A 83 -6.84 17.73 -2.63
CA GLU A 83 -5.99 18.75 -3.25
C GLU A 83 -4.60 18.88 -2.63
N GLY A 84 -4.23 17.97 -1.75
CA GLY A 84 -2.87 17.80 -1.24
C GLY A 84 -2.30 18.90 -0.35
N LYS A 85 -3.08 19.89 0.03
CA LYS A 85 -2.61 21.02 0.84
C LYS A 85 -2.52 20.73 2.35
N VAL A 86 -2.15 19.51 2.74
CA VAL A 86 -2.00 19.19 4.16
C VAL A 86 -0.62 19.58 4.69
N SER A 87 0.36 19.78 3.81
CA SER A 87 1.67 20.35 4.15
C SER A 87 2.24 21.11 2.97
N ALA A 88 3.19 22.04 3.22
CA ALA A 88 3.90 22.77 2.18
C ALA A 88 4.62 21.87 1.16
N ASP A 89 4.92 20.64 1.57
CA ASP A 89 5.71 19.67 0.78
C ASP A 89 4.85 18.62 0.04
N GLY A 90 3.50 18.67 0.19
CA GLY A 90 2.60 17.66 -0.37
C GLY A 90 2.72 16.28 0.32
N LEU A 91 1.73 15.42 0.09
CA LEU A 91 1.77 14.03 0.58
C LEU A 91 2.37 13.08 -0.46
N THR A 92 2.46 13.53 -1.71
CA THR A 92 3.04 12.76 -2.82
C THR A 92 4.05 13.60 -3.60
N HIS A 93 4.94 12.93 -4.34
CA HIS A 93 5.89 13.59 -5.24
C HIS A 93 5.27 13.99 -6.58
N ASP A 94 4.29 13.22 -7.03
CA ASP A 94 3.74 13.30 -8.40
C ASP A 94 2.23 13.05 -8.48
N GLY A 95 1.56 13.06 -7.34
CA GLY A 95 0.13 12.73 -7.21
C GLY A 95 -0.14 11.27 -6.88
N LEU A 96 0.85 10.37 -7.02
CA LEU A 96 0.72 8.93 -6.81
C LEU A 96 1.68 8.36 -5.76
N HIS A 97 2.96 8.70 -5.87
CA HIS A 97 4.02 8.15 -5.02
C HIS A 97 4.19 8.98 -3.76
N PHE A 98 3.91 8.39 -2.61
CA PHE A 98 3.94 9.07 -1.33
C PHE A 98 5.34 9.54 -0.93
N THR A 99 5.40 10.74 -0.36
CA THR A 99 6.55 11.25 0.40
C THR A 99 6.64 10.56 1.76
N GLN A 100 7.71 10.80 2.52
CA GLN A 100 7.81 10.29 3.89
C GLN A 100 6.67 10.79 4.80
N PRO A 101 6.28 12.09 4.80
CA PRO A 101 5.07 12.55 5.49
C PRO A 101 3.80 11.88 4.97
N GLY A 102 3.69 11.66 3.65
CA GLY A 102 2.56 10.99 3.02
C GLY A 102 2.40 9.55 3.51
N TYR A 103 3.47 8.77 3.55
CA TYR A 103 3.44 7.41 4.13
C TYR A 103 3.06 7.41 5.61
N ARG A 104 3.49 8.40 6.39
CA ARG A 104 3.11 8.52 7.80
C ARG A 104 1.61 8.80 7.94
N ALA A 105 1.06 9.71 7.14
CA ALA A 105 -0.37 10.01 7.11
C ALA A 105 -1.20 8.78 6.70
N LEU A 106 -0.79 8.09 5.62
CA LEU A 106 -1.42 6.86 5.13
C LEU A 106 -1.42 5.76 6.20
N ALA A 107 -0.27 5.53 6.85
CA ALA A 107 -0.14 4.53 7.90
C ALA A 107 -1.07 4.81 9.10
N GLY A 108 -1.23 6.08 9.48
CA GLY A 108 -2.16 6.49 10.53
C GLY A 108 -3.61 6.18 10.16
N ARG A 109 -4.03 6.50 8.94
CA ARG A 109 -5.39 6.19 8.47
C ARG A 109 -5.64 4.69 8.39
N LEU A 110 -4.69 3.94 7.87
CA LEU A 110 -4.77 2.49 7.81
C LEU A 110 -4.86 1.86 9.21
N ALA A 111 -4.03 2.30 10.15
CA ALA A 111 -4.04 1.81 11.53
C ALA A 111 -5.40 2.05 12.20
N LEU A 112 -5.95 3.27 12.08
CA LEU A 112 -7.28 3.60 12.60
C LEU A 112 -8.38 2.73 11.94
N GLY A 113 -8.35 2.56 10.63
CA GLY A 113 -9.30 1.69 9.90
C GLY A 113 -9.22 0.22 10.34
N LEU A 114 -8.05 -0.22 10.79
CA LEU A 114 -7.83 -1.55 11.37
C LEU A 114 -8.18 -1.64 12.87
N GLY A 115 -8.60 -0.53 13.49
CA GLY A 115 -8.96 -0.47 14.90
C GLY A 115 -7.78 -0.34 15.86
N TYR A 116 -6.61 0.08 15.36
CA TYR A 116 -5.45 0.37 16.21
C TYR A 116 -5.37 1.85 16.55
N GLU A 117 -4.99 2.16 17.77
CA GLU A 117 -4.56 3.50 18.12
C GLU A 117 -3.20 3.78 17.46
N PHE A 118 -3.13 4.89 16.72
CA PHE A 118 -1.90 5.29 16.04
C PHE A 118 -1.19 6.37 16.86
N SER A 119 -0.15 5.98 17.57
CA SER A 119 0.76 6.89 18.27
C SER A 119 2.23 6.60 17.92
N ALA A 120 2.55 6.65 16.62
CA ALA A 120 3.92 6.42 16.15
C ALA A 120 4.73 7.73 16.16
N SER A 121 4.94 8.32 17.33
CA SER A 121 5.84 9.46 17.50
C SER A 121 6.71 9.27 18.73
N GLY A 122 7.99 9.60 18.61
CA GLY A 122 8.95 9.60 19.68
C GLY A 122 10.20 8.74 19.42
N PRO A 123 11.27 8.95 20.23
CA PRO A 123 12.59 8.34 19.97
C PRO A 123 12.58 6.81 19.91
N LEU A 124 11.68 6.16 20.64
CA LEU A 124 11.56 4.69 20.62
C LEU A 124 10.94 4.19 19.31
N ALA A 125 9.92 4.88 18.80
CA ALA A 125 9.29 4.56 17.52
C ALA A 125 10.27 4.77 16.36
N ASP A 126 11.08 5.83 16.41
CA ASP A 126 12.09 6.10 15.39
C ASP A 126 13.19 5.03 15.39
N LYS A 127 13.70 4.62 16.55
CA LYS A 127 14.66 3.50 16.66
C LYS A 127 14.08 2.18 16.16
N LEU A 128 12.83 1.87 16.49
CA LEU A 128 12.16 0.68 16.00
C LEU A 128 12.03 0.72 14.46
N ARG A 129 11.66 1.87 13.91
CA ARG A 129 11.60 2.08 12.46
C ARG A 129 12.94 1.85 11.78
N GLU A 130 14.02 2.41 12.32
CA GLU A 130 15.38 2.18 11.81
C GLU A 130 15.74 0.69 11.81
N SER A 131 15.46 -0.01 12.91
CA SER A 131 15.71 -1.46 13.03
C SER A 131 14.88 -2.27 12.03
N ILE A 132 13.63 -1.87 11.75
CA ILE A 132 12.77 -2.50 10.75
C ILE A 132 13.32 -2.26 9.34
N ILE A 133 13.78 -1.05 9.03
CA ILE A 133 14.37 -0.71 7.74
C ILE A 133 15.62 -1.57 7.51
N GLU A 134 16.51 -1.65 8.49
CA GLU A 134 17.72 -2.46 8.39
C GLU A 134 17.39 -3.95 8.24
N LYS A 135 16.49 -4.49 9.05
CA LYS A 135 16.00 -5.86 8.88
C LYS A 135 15.43 -6.09 7.46
N ASN A 136 14.64 -5.17 6.93
CA ASN A 136 14.06 -5.30 5.59
C ASN A 136 15.13 -5.23 4.51
N ARG A 137 16.19 -4.40 4.68
CA ARG A 137 17.33 -4.34 3.79
C ARG A 137 18.04 -5.68 3.73
N LEU A 138 18.36 -6.25 4.88
CA LEU A 138 19.02 -7.58 4.98
C LEU A 138 18.14 -8.68 4.39
N PHE A 139 16.84 -8.67 4.70
CA PHE A 139 15.88 -9.63 4.15
C PHE A 139 15.81 -9.53 2.62
N PHE A 140 15.74 -8.32 2.08
CA PHE A 140 15.73 -8.08 0.63
C PHE A 140 17.00 -8.66 -0.03
N HIS A 141 18.16 -8.38 0.50
CA HIS A 141 19.43 -8.90 -0.03
C HIS A 141 19.55 -10.42 0.10
N ARG A 142 18.98 -11.00 1.14
CA ARG A 142 18.97 -12.46 1.32
C ARG A 142 18.05 -13.19 0.32
N TRP A 143 16.87 -12.67 0.06
CA TRP A 143 15.85 -13.38 -0.73
C TRP A 143 15.82 -13.02 -2.21
N ARG A 144 16.20 -11.82 -2.58
CA ARG A 144 16.30 -11.40 -3.98
C ARG A 144 17.29 -12.24 -4.80
N PRO A 145 18.41 -12.69 -4.24
CA PRO A 145 19.33 -13.61 -4.90
C PRO A 145 18.76 -14.98 -5.25
N ALA A 146 17.60 -15.37 -4.78
CA ALA A 146 16.93 -16.62 -5.19
C ALA A 146 16.56 -16.65 -6.70
N ASN A 147 16.62 -15.50 -7.38
CA ASN A 147 16.47 -15.46 -8.83
C ASN A 147 17.83 -15.68 -9.50
N GLU A 148 18.03 -16.85 -10.11
CA GLU A 148 19.26 -17.25 -10.79
C GLU A 148 19.75 -16.24 -11.81
N THR A 149 18.84 -15.51 -12.48
CA THR A 149 19.17 -14.49 -13.45
C THR A 149 20.05 -13.39 -12.86
N TYR A 150 19.82 -13.02 -11.60
CA TYR A 150 20.58 -12.00 -10.91
C TYR A 150 21.81 -12.54 -10.18
N LEU A 151 21.85 -13.84 -9.87
CA LEU A 151 22.98 -14.46 -9.18
C LEU A 151 24.08 -14.90 -10.16
N PHE A 152 23.69 -15.62 -11.18
CA PHE A 152 24.62 -16.41 -12.01
C PHE A 152 24.53 -16.08 -13.50
N LEU A 153 23.41 -15.50 -13.98
CA LEU A 153 23.17 -15.26 -15.38
C LEU A 153 23.49 -13.82 -15.83
N PHE A 154 22.91 -13.39 -16.93
CA PHE A 154 23.25 -12.15 -17.62
C PHE A 154 22.94 -10.87 -16.85
N ARG A 155 22.10 -10.92 -15.81
CA ARG A 155 21.75 -9.76 -14.95
C ARG A 155 22.56 -9.65 -13.66
N LYS A 156 23.55 -10.51 -13.44
CA LYS A 156 24.37 -10.47 -12.21
C LYS A 156 25.08 -9.13 -11.96
N HIS A 157 25.37 -8.38 -13.02
CA HIS A 157 26.00 -7.06 -12.94
C HIS A 157 25.06 -5.95 -12.46
N GLU A 158 23.75 -6.12 -12.61
CA GLU A 158 22.75 -5.13 -12.17
C GLU A 158 22.61 -5.13 -10.64
N GLN A 159 23.06 -6.16 -9.96
CA GLN A 159 22.91 -6.36 -8.53
C GLN A 159 24.21 -6.84 -7.86
N GLY A 160 25.31 -6.24 -8.25
CA GLY A 160 26.67 -6.66 -7.88
C GLY A 160 26.97 -6.81 -6.38
N ASN A 161 26.13 -6.29 -5.49
CA ASN A 161 26.30 -6.44 -4.06
C ASN A 161 25.69 -7.74 -3.52
N ASN A 162 24.72 -8.33 -4.19
CA ASN A 162 24.02 -9.53 -3.69
C ASN A 162 24.97 -10.73 -3.50
N ALA A 163 25.94 -10.90 -4.40
CA ALA A 163 26.93 -11.96 -4.28
C ALA A 163 27.91 -11.76 -3.11
N LYS A 164 28.05 -10.52 -2.61
CA LYS A 164 28.92 -10.17 -1.49
C LYS A 164 28.21 -10.19 -0.14
N GLU A 165 26.90 -9.94 -0.13
CA GLU A 165 26.10 -9.78 1.09
C GLU A 165 25.38 -11.06 1.53
N ILE A 166 25.24 -12.06 0.65
CA ILE A 166 24.63 -13.36 0.97
C ILE A 166 25.41 -14.17 2.03
N PRO A 167 26.74 -14.12 2.09
CA PRO A 167 27.50 -14.85 3.09
C PRO A 167 27.44 -14.26 4.51
N GLN A 168 26.85 -13.09 4.71
CA GLN A 168 26.68 -12.43 6.00
C GLN A 168 25.29 -12.68 6.57
#